data_8afdbc4ee3a8e34133ae906278f1bf25
#
_entry.id   8afdbc4ee3a8e34133ae906278f1bf25
#
_cell.length_a   1.000
_cell.length_b   1.000
_cell.length_c   1.000
_cell.angle_alpha   90.00
_cell.angle_beta   90.00
_cell.angle_gamma   90.00
#
_symmetry.space_group_name_H-M   'P 1'
#
loop_
_entity.id
_entity.type
_entity.pdbx_description
1 polymer ?
#
loop_
_entity_poly.entity_id
_entity_poly.type
_entity_poly.pdbx_seq_one_letter_code
_entity_poly.pdbx_strand_id
1 'polypeptide(L)'
;MKLKAENISFKYPSAKNYLLKDVNLELDNKKVIGLIGDSGSGKSTLCKILSGYITKYEGSVTFDRQPLPKKGFKPVQLIYQHPEKVMNPKWKMKQVLEESWDVPDDVLEEFGIQKSWLTRFPQELSGGELQRFSVVRSLNPNTKFLIADEMTTMLDAITQVQILDSVLKVVKKRNMGFLLVSHDMPLVETICDEKIYFKDISGV
;
A
#
# COMPACT_ATOMS: atom_id res chain seq x y z
N MET A 1 -9.24 -8.05 -12.74
CA MET A 1 -7.77 -7.84 -12.69
C MET A 1 -7.24 -8.72 -11.57
N LYS A 2 -6.07 -9.35 -11.79
CA LYS A 2 -5.46 -10.26 -10.81
C LYS A 2 -4.01 -9.89 -10.57
N LEU A 3 -3.63 -9.79 -9.30
CA LEU A 3 -2.24 -9.73 -8.85
C LEU A 3 -1.85 -11.10 -8.32
N LYS A 4 -0.82 -11.72 -8.91
CA LYS A 4 -0.42 -13.08 -8.58
C LYS A 4 1.05 -13.14 -8.21
N ALA A 5 1.34 -13.82 -7.13
CA ALA A 5 2.69 -14.22 -6.70
C ALA A 5 2.79 -15.73 -6.77
N GLU A 6 3.85 -16.27 -7.40
CA GLU A 6 4.09 -17.69 -7.56
C GLU A 6 5.47 -18.06 -7.08
N ASN A 7 5.54 -18.99 -6.12
CA ASN A 7 6.75 -19.55 -5.53
C ASN A 7 7.76 -18.49 -5.05
N ILE A 8 7.23 -17.43 -4.40
CA ILE A 8 8.08 -16.34 -3.90
C ILE A 8 8.91 -16.83 -2.74
N SER A 9 10.23 -16.84 -2.93
CA SER A 9 11.18 -17.06 -1.84
C SER A 9 12.14 -15.88 -1.74
N PHE A 10 12.35 -15.41 -0.51
CA PHE A 10 13.16 -14.24 -0.25
C PHE A 10 13.89 -14.32 1.09
N LYS A 11 15.16 -13.90 1.09
CA LYS A 11 15.94 -13.60 2.29
C LYS A 11 16.74 -12.32 2.09
N TYR A 12 16.94 -11.55 3.14
CA TYR A 12 17.85 -10.41 3.10
C TYR A 12 19.31 -10.88 2.96
N PRO A 13 20.19 -10.10 2.29
CA PRO A 13 21.58 -10.52 2.05
C PRO A 13 22.35 -10.92 3.30
N SER A 14 22.05 -10.30 4.44
CA SER A 14 22.68 -10.59 5.75
C SER A 14 22.01 -11.72 6.52
N ALA A 15 20.86 -12.24 6.07
CA ALA A 15 20.11 -13.26 6.78
C ALA A 15 20.56 -14.67 6.39
N LYS A 16 20.64 -15.58 7.38
CA LYS A 16 20.91 -17.01 7.15
C LYS A 16 19.68 -17.72 6.63
N ASN A 17 18.50 -17.41 7.15
CA ASN A 17 17.24 -18.07 6.84
C ASN A 17 16.39 -17.28 5.86
N TYR A 18 15.52 -17.96 5.13
CA TYR A 18 14.47 -17.33 4.34
C TYR A 18 13.47 -16.63 5.25
N LEU A 19 13.01 -15.45 4.80
CA LEU A 19 11.91 -14.71 5.41
C LEU A 19 10.58 -15.10 4.76
N LEU A 20 10.63 -15.47 3.48
CA LEU A 20 9.52 -16.00 2.69
C LEU A 20 10.02 -17.24 1.98
N LYS A 21 9.21 -18.30 1.93
CA LYS A 21 9.57 -19.54 1.24
C LYS A 21 8.36 -20.10 0.51
N ASP A 22 8.49 -20.23 -0.81
CA ASP A 22 7.49 -20.81 -1.71
C ASP A 22 6.08 -20.18 -1.56
N VAL A 23 6.01 -18.85 -1.26
CA VAL A 23 4.75 -18.12 -1.08
C VAL A 23 3.99 -18.08 -2.39
N ASN A 24 2.73 -18.54 -2.34
CA ASN A 24 1.79 -18.46 -3.44
C ASN A 24 0.57 -17.64 -2.99
N LEU A 25 0.21 -16.61 -3.78
CA LEU A 25 -0.87 -15.70 -3.46
C LEU A 25 -1.53 -15.19 -4.74
N GLU A 26 -2.85 -15.25 -4.79
CA GLU A 26 -3.63 -14.64 -5.87
C GLU A 26 -4.66 -13.69 -5.27
N LEU A 27 -4.63 -12.42 -5.72
CA LEU A 27 -5.51 -11.36 -5.27
C LEU A 27 -6.28 -10.81 -6.46
N ASP A 28 -7.56 -10.63 -6.34
CA ASP A 28 -8.37 -10.01 -7.39
C ASP A 28 -8.95 -8.65 -6.96
N ASN A 29 -9.51 -7.90 -7.91
CA ASN A 29 -10.10 -6.58 -7.65
C ASN A 29 -11.57 -6.62 -7.24
N LYS A 30 -12.13 -7.78 -7.00
CA LYS A 30 -13.55 -7.93 -6.65
C LYS A 30 -13.80 -7.84 -5.14
N LYS A 31 -12.75 -7.97 -4.35
CA LYS A 31 -12.81 -8.06 -2.90
C LYS A 31 -11.77 -7.15 -2.25
N VAL A 32 -12.10 -6.64 -1.09
CA VAL A 32 -11.15 -6.07 -0.15
C VAL A 32 -10.53 -7.22 0.65
N ILE A 33 -9.23 -7.42 0.51
CA ILE A 33 -8.54 -8.57 1.11
C ILE A 33 -7.70 -8.08 2.29
N GLY A 34 -7.85 -8.73 3.44
CA GLY A 34 -7.04 -8.49 4.63
C GLY A 34 -5.90 -9.49 4.75
N LEU A 35 -4.66 -9.03 4.89
CA LEU A 35 -3.50 -9.86 5.21
C LEU A 35 -3.12 -9.68 6.67
N ILE A 36 -3.26 -10.75 7.44
CA ILE A 36 -3.14 -10.76 8.89
C ILE A 36 -1.90 -11.58 9.29
N GLY A 37 -1.18 -11.13 10.30
CA GLY A 37 -0.06 -11.87 10.87
C GLY A 37 0.74 -11.03 11.85
N ASP A 38 1.63 -11.67 12.57
CA ASP A 38 2.44 -11.05 13.62
C ASP A 38 3.39 -9.97 13.09
N SER A 39 3.74 -9.02 13.94
CA SER A 39 4.76 -8.03 13.61
C SER A 39 6.09 -8.72 13.31
N GLY A 40 6.78 -8.27 12.28
CA GLY A 40 8.09 -8.86 11.88
C GLY A 40 7.99 -10.18 11.10
N SER A 41 6.80 -10.73 10.85
CA SER A 41 6.64 -12.00 10.13
C SER A 41 7.05 -11.96 8.65
N GLY A 42 7.14 -10.77 8.02
CA GLY A 42 7.52 -10.63 6.61
C GLY A 42 6.45 -10.01 5.71
N LYS A 43 5.26 -9.65 6.23
CA LYS A 43 4.16 -9.03 5.46
C LYS A 43 4.60 -7.82 4.65
N SER A 44 5.27 -6.86 5.29
CA SER A 44 5.78 -5.65 4.60
C SER A 44 6.81 -5.97 3.52
N THR A 45 7.58 -7.04 3.68
CA THR A 45 8.51 -7.52 2.64
C THR A 45 7.75 -8.11 1.46
N LEU A 46 6.72 -8.92 1.71
CA LEU A 46 5.82 -9.42 0.67
C LEU A 46 5.14 -8.26 -0.07
N CYS A 47 4.61 -7.26 0.64
CA CYS A 47 4.00 -6.07 0.04
C CYS A 47 4.97 -5.31 -0.89
N LYS A 48 6.24 -5.17 -0.49
CA LYS A 48 7.30 -4.56 -1.32
C LYS A 48 7.63 -5.39 -2.56
N ILE A 49 7.58 -6.72 -2.47
CA ILE A 49 7.75 -7.60 -3.62
C ILE A 49 6.55 -7.48 -4.56
N LEU A 50 5.32 -7.57 -4.04
CA LEU A 50 4.08 -7.47 -4.82
C LEU A 50 3.93 -6.12 -5.55
N SER A 51 4.46 -5.03 -4.98
CA SER A 51 4.47 -3.70 -5.59
C SER A 51 5.72 -3.41 -6.44
N GLY A 52 6.66 -4.38 -6.51
CA GLY A 52 7.88 -4.27 -7.31
C GLY A 52 8.94 -3.33 -6.76
N TYR A 53 8.90 -2.98 -5.47
CA TYR A 53 9.99 -2.26 -4.80
C TYR A 53 11.18 -3.17 -4.51
N ILE A 54 10.94 -4.44 -4.15
CA ILE A 54 11.97 -5.46 -4.10
C ILE A 54 11.88 -6.26 -5.40
N THR A 55 12.96 -6.30 -6.16
CA THR A 55 13.02 -6.94 -7.49
C THR A 55 13.93 -8.16 -7.54
N LYS A 56 14.72 -8.40 -6.48
CA LYS A 56 15.61 -9.57 -6.38
C LYS A 56 15.01 -10.58 -5.41
N TYR A 57 14.29 -11.55 -5.92
CA TYR A 57 13.66 -12.66 -5.21
C TYR A 57 13.55 -13.86 -6.15
N GLU A 58 13.28 -15.04 -5.62
CA GLU A 58 12.95 -16.24 -6.39
C GLU A 58 11.43 -16.29 -6.65
N GLY A 59 11.01 -16.87 -7.77
CA GLY A 59 9.60 -16.90 -8.17
C GLY A 59 9.20 -15.76 -9.11
N SER A 60 7.91 -15.48 -9.20
CA SER A 60 7.39 -14.44 -10.09
C SER A 60 6.20 -13.68 -9.51
N VAL A 61 6.10 -12.39 -9.86
CA VAL A 61 4.92 -11.56 -9.62
C VAL A 61 4.38 -11.05 -10.94
N THR A 62 3.09 -11.28 -11.17
CA THR A 62 2.39 -10.84 -12.37
C THR A 62 1.13 -10.05 -12.02
N PHE A 63 0.82 -9.05 -12.84
CA PHE A 63 -0.43 -8.31 -12.81
C PHE A 63 -1.15 -8.51 -14.16
N ASP A 64 -2.37 -9.05 -14.12
CA ASP A 64 -3.13 -9.46 -15.31
C ASP A 64 -2.29 -10.30 -16.29
N ARG A 65 -1.59 -11.31 -15.76
CA ARG A 65 -0.71 -12.23 -16.50
C ARG A 65 0.53 -11.58 -17.12
N GLN A 66 0.81 -10.31 -16.83
CA GLN A 66 2.00 -9.61 -17.30
C GLN A 66 2.95 -9.35 -16.12
N PRO A 67 4.27 -9.44 -16.29
CA PRO A 67 5.21 -9.06 -15.26
C PRO A 67 5.08 -7.56 -14.95
N LEU A 68 5.35 -7.18 -13.70
CA LEU A 68 5.34 -5.78 -13.31
C LEU A 68 6.38 -4.97 -14.09
N PRO A 69 6.09 -3.72 -14.49
CA PRO A 69 7.04 -2.85 -15.15
C PRO A 69 8.32 -2.66 -14.34
N LYS A 70 9.48 -2.85 -14.96
CA LYS A 70 10.79 -2.64 -14.30
C LYS A 70 11.12 -1.15 -14.14
N LYS A 71 10.60 -0.29 -15.03
CA LYS A 71 10.79 1.16 -15.02
C LYS A 71 9.46 1.88 -15.23
N GLY A 72 9.38 3.13 -14.82
CA GLY A 72 8.19 3.95 -14.95
C GLY A 72 7.11 3.63 -13.93
N PHE A 73 5.89 4.05 -14.22
CA PHE A 73 4.75 3.87 -13.33
C PHE A 73 4.37 2.39 -13.18
N LYS A 74 4.06 1.99 -11.95
CA LYS A 74 3.62 0.64 -11.64
C LYS A 74 2.12 0.63 -11.33
N PRO A 75 1.34 -0.29 -11.91
CA PRO A 75 -0.10 -0.37 -11.66
C PRO A 75 -0.46 -0.81 -10.25
N VAL A 76 0.49 -1.40 -9.53
CA VAL A 76 0.37 -1.79 -8.11
C VAL A 76 1.11 -0.76 -7.28
N GLN A 77 0.38 -0.03 -6.44
CA GLN A 77 0.94 1.00 -5.56
C GLN A 77 0.92 0.55 -4.10
N LEU A 78 1.93 0.96 -3.35
CA LEU A 78 2.08 0.65 -1.93
C LEU A 78 1.98 1.92 -1.09
N ILE A 79 1.03 1.95 -0.17
CA ILE A 79 0.95 2.95 0.90
C ILE A 79 1.74 2.40 2.09
N TYR A 80 2.75 3.13 2.51
CA TYR A 80 3.63 2.75 3.60
C TYR A 80 3.08 3.15 4.96
N GLN A 81 3.45 2.39 5.98
CA GLN A 81 3.19 2.70 7.38
C GLN A 81 3.82 4.04 7.81
N HIS A 82 5.00 4.35 7.27
CA HIS A 82 5.81 5.52 7.59
C HIS A 82 5.93 6.45 6.38
N PRO A 83 4.98 7.37 6.15
CA PRO A 83 4.96 8.23 4.98
C PRO A 83 6.19 9.14 4.88
N GLU A 84 6.77 9.56 6.02
CA GLU A 84 7.97 10.41 6.08
C GLU A 84 9.22 9.75 5.47
N LYS A 85 9.26 8.41 5.40
CA LYS A 85 10.39 7.66 4.85
C LYS A 85 10.37 7.55 3.33
N VAL A 86 9.24 7.89 2.70
CA VAL A 86 9.02 7.72 1.25
C VAL A 86 8.76 9.03 0.52
N MET A 87 8.82 10.15 1.22
CA MET A 87 8.70 11.49 0.66
C MET A 87 10.04 12.21 0.70
N ASN A 88 10.33 13.01 -0.33
CA ASN A 88 11.52 13.84 -0.33
C ASN A 88 11.35 14.98 0.69
N PRO A 89 12.17 15.02 1.78
CA PRO A 89 12.01 16.02 2.84
C PRO A 89 12.34 17.45 2.39
N LYS A 90 12.95 17.63 1.21
CA LYS A 90 13.30 18.93 0.64
C LYS A 90 12.25 19.46 -0.34
N TRP A 91 11.19 18.69 -0.60
CA TRP A 91 10.11 19.09 -1.50
C TRP A 91 8.92 19.60 -0.72
N LYS A 92 8.24 20.61 -1.27
CA LYS A 92 6.91 21.00 -0.78
C LYS A 92 5.89 19.92 -1.12
N MET A 93 4.83 19.82 -0.34
CA MET A 93 3.82 18.78 -0.50
C MET A 93 3.15 18.81 -1.88
N LYS A 94 3.02 19.99 -2.50
CA LYS A 94 2.61 20.11 -3.91
C LYS A 94 3.51 19.31 -4.84
N GLN A 95 4.83 19.49 -4.74
CA GLN A 95 5.81 18.76 -5.56
C GLN A 95 5.81 17.25 -5.29
N VAL A 96 5.54 16.85 -4.03
CA VAL A 96 5.42 15.43 -3.66
C VAL A 96 4.22 14.77 -4.36
N LEU A 97 3.10 15.48 -4.53
CA LEU A 97 1.94 14.97 -5.29
C LEU A 97 2.23 14.96 -6.79
N GLU A 98 2.73 16.06 -7.34
CA GLU A 98 3.02 16.25 -8.77
C GLU A 98 4.04 15.22 -9.30
N GLU A 99 4.94 14.69 -8.46
CA GLU A 99 5.82 13.57 -8.83
C GLU A 99 5.03 12.34 -9.33
N SER A 100 3.86 12.10 -8.79
CA SER A 100 3.02 10.97 -9.15
C SER A 100 1.96 11.35 -10.20
N TRP A 101 1.22 12.43 -9.95
CA TRP A 101 0.16 12.90 -10.83
C TRP A 101 -0.34 14.29 -10.42
N ASP A 102 -0.99 14.98 -11.34
CA ASP A 102 -1.64 16.26 -11.09
C ASP A 102 -2.97 16.01 -10.37
N VAL A 103 -2.99 16.24 -9.05
CA VAL A 103 -4.13 15.92 -8.17
C VAL A 103 -5.17 17.01 -8.25
N PRO A 104 -6.43 16.71 -8.67
CA PRO A 104 -7.51 17.67 -8.71
C PRO A 104 -7.94 18.13 -7.29
N ASP A 105 -8.50 19.33 -7.22
CA ASP A 105 -8.94 19.94 -5.95
C ASP A 105 -10.02 19.12 -5.23
N ASP A 106 -10.95 18.50 -5.97
CA ASP A 106 -11.99 17.64 -5.41
C ASP A 106 -11.43 16.40 -4.70
N VAL A 107 -10.35 15.84 -5.23
CA VAL A 107 -9.63 14.73 -4.56
C VAL A 107 -8.93 15.22 -3.28
N LEU A 108 -8.32 16.41 -3.30
CA LEU A 108 -7.73 16.99 -2.09
C LEU A 108 -8.79 17.19 -1.01
N GLU A 109 -9.95 17.70 -1.37
CA GLU A 109 -11.10 17.91 -0.47
C GLU A 109 -11.64 16.58 0.07
N GLU A 110 -11.81 15.55 -0.78
CA GLU A 110 -12.28 14.21 -0.39
C GLU A 110 -11.37 13.57 0.68
N PHE A 111 -10.06 13.80 0.59
CA PHE A 111 -9.09 13.32 1.58
C PHE A 111 -8.80 14.32 2.70
N GLY A 112 -9.52 15.44 2.78
CA GLY A 112 -9.38 16.47 3.81
C GLY A 112 -8.01 17.15 3.80
N ILE A 113 -7.38 17.27 2.63
CA ILE A 113 -6.11 17.97 2.44
C ILE A 113 -6.39 19.46 2.26
N GLN A 114 -5.91 20.29 3.19
CA GLN A 114 -6.04 21.72 3.08
C GLN A 114 -5.06 22.31 2.06
N LYS A 115 -5.51 23.26 1.24
CA LYS A 115 -4.64 23.93 0.24
C LYS A 115 -3.41 24.61 0.85
N SER A 116 -3.52 25.10 2.09
CA SER A 116 -2.39 25.68 2.83
C SER A 116 -1.28 24.68 3.12
N TRP A 117 -1.56 23.38 3.13
CA TRP A 117 -0.55 22.34 3.37
C TRP A 117 0.33 22.09 2.13
N LEU A 118 -0.16 22.41 0.95
CA LEU A 118 0.59 22.21 -0.30
C LEU A 118 1.91 22.98 -0.37
N THR A 119 2.01 24.08 0.38
CA THR A 119 3.21 24.92 0.44
C THR A 119 4.17 24.54 1.57
N ARG A 120 3.79 23.59 2.43
CA ARG A 120 4.61 23.09 3.56
C ARG A 120 5.55 21.98 3.11
N PHE A 121 6.59 21.75 3.91
CA PHE A 121 7.46 20.60 3.80
C PHE A 121 6.92 19.41 4.62
N PRO A 122 7.31 18.15 4.31
CA PRO A 122 6.86 16.97 5.06
C PRO A 122 7.00 17.10 6.59
N GLN A 123 8.11 17.64 7.06
CA GLN A 123 8.38 17.81 8.50
C GLN A 123 7.51 18.87 9.20
N GLU A 124 6.74 19.66 8.47
CA GLU A 124 5.82 20.68 8.99
C GLU A 124 4.38 20.15 9.12
N LEU A 125 4.17 18.87 8.82
CA LEU A 125 2.87 18.21 8.88
C LEU A 125 2.83 17.19 10.01
N SER A 126 1.65 17.01 10.60
CA SER A 126 1.37 15.91 11.51
C SER A 126 1.38 14.57 10.78
N GLY A 127 1.51 13.45 11.52
CA GLY A 127 1.49 12.12 10.94
C GLY A 127 0.22 11.83 10.12
N GLY A 128 -0.95 12.25 10.63
CA GLY A 128 -2.23 12.07 9.91
C GLY A 128 -2.34 12.93 8.65
N GLU A 129 -1.87 14.19 8.71
CA GLU A 129 -1.80 15.05 7.53
C GLU A 129 -0.89 14.44 6.47
N LEU A 130 0.31 13.99 6.86
CA LEU A 130 1.28 13.39 5.95
C LEU A 130 0.77 12.07 5.35
N GLN A 131 0.03 11.26 6.14
CA GLN A 131 -0.57 10.03 5.65
C GLN A 131 -1.62 10.29 4.56
N ARG A 132 -2.43 11.35 4.67
CA ARG A 132 -3.38 11.75 3.63
C ARG A 132 -2.67 12.00 2.29
N PHE A 133 -1.54 12.69 2.30
CA PHE A 133 -0.71 12.90 1.11
C PHE A 133 -0.14 11.59 0.56
N SER A 134 0.31 10.68 1.42
CA SER A 134 0.83 9.37 1.02
C SER A 134 -0.24 8.54 0.28
N VAL A 135 -1.46 8.57 0.80
CA VAL A 135 -2.61 7.91 0.18
C VAL A 135 -2.92 8.54 -1.18
N VAL A 136 -3.14 9.86 -1.24
CA VAL A 136 -3.52 10.57 -2.46
C VAL A 136 -2.46 10.42 -3.56
N ARG A 137 -1.17 10.48 -3.19
CA ARG A 137 -0.06 10.20 -4.12
C ARG A 137 -0.16 8.81 -4.76
N SER A 138 -0.62 7.82 -4.01
CA SER A 138 -0.76 6.43 -4.49
C SER A 138 -2.02 6.21 -5.35
N LEU A 139 -2.96 7.17 -5.36
CA LEU A 139 -4.22 7.10 -6.12
C LEU A 139 -4.13 7.67 -7.54
N ASN A 140 -2.93 7.65 -8.15
CA ASN A 140 -2.77 8.01 -9.57
C ASN A 140 -3.86 7.33 -10.43
N PRO A 141 -4.43 7.99 -11.46
CA PRO A 141 -5.47 7.42 -12.32
C PRO A 141 -5.12 6.06 -12.94
N ASN A 142 -3.83 5.79 -13.14
CA ASN A 142 -3.33 4.52 -13.67
C ASN A 142 -3.15 3.42 -12.62
N THR A 143 -3.34 3.73 -11.33
CA THR A 143 -3.28 2.72 -10.25
C THR A 143 -4.46 1.77 -10.40
N LYS A 144 -4.16 0.47 -10.40
CA LYS A 144 -5.12 -0.62 -10.57
C LYS A 144 -5.24 -1.51 -9.34
N PHE A 145 -4.20 -1.56 -8.54
CA PHE A 145 -4.16 -2.31 -7.30
C PHE A 145 -3.45 -1.48 -6.21
N LEU A 146 -4.05 -1.41 -5.04
CA LEU A 146 -3.54 -0.66 -3.91
C LEU A 146 -3.19 -1.63 -2.77
N ILE A 147 -2.00 -1.51 -2.21
CA ILE A 147 -1.57 -2.25 -1.03
C ILE A 147 -1.39 -1.24 0.10
N ALA A 148 -2.09 -1.43 1.20
CA ALA A 148 -1.98 -0.61 2.39
C ALA A 148 -1.26 -1.39 3.50
N ASP A 149 0.02 -1.06 3.71
CA ASP A 149 0.87 -1.75 4.70
C ASP A 149 0.81 -0.99 6.03
N GLU A 150 -0.07 -1.43 6.93
CA GLU A 150 -0.30 -0.83 8.26
C GLU A 150 -0.46 0.70 8.23
N MET A 151 -1.09 1.23 7.18
CA MET A 151 -1.11 2.66 6.86
C MET A 151 -1.80 3.55 7.91
N THR A 152 -2.51 2.97 8.86
CA THR A 152 -3.30 3.73 9.84
C THR A 152 -2.91 3.48 11.29
N THR A 153 -1.93 2.64 11.56
CA THR A 153 -1.53 2.22 12.93
C THR A 153 -1.03 3.36 13.82
N MET A 154 -0.58 4.47 13.23
CA MET A 154 -0.06 5.64 13.94
C MET A 154 -1.08 6.79 14.04
N LEU A 155 -2.34 6.54 13.64
CA LEU A 155 -3.39 7.54 13.61
C LEU A 155 -4.38 7.33 14.75
N ASP A 156 -5.03 8.42 15.18
CA ASP A 156 -6.20 8.31 16.03
C ASP A 156 -7.36 7.64 15.30
N ALA A 157 -8.28 7.05 16.04
CA ALA A 157 -9.36 6.24 15.48
C ALA A 157 -10.27 7.01 14.50
N ILE A 158 -10.49 8.30 14.71
CA ILE A 158 -11.33 9.14 13.85
C ILE A 158 -10.62 9.35 12.50
N THR A 159 -9.38 9.76 12.53
CA THR A 159 -8.55 9.95 11.31
C THR A 159 -8.39 8.63 10.53
N GLN A 160 -8.18 7.52 11.24
CA GLN A 160 -8.11 6.18 10.64
C GLN A 160 -9.37 5.86 9.83
N VAL A 161 -10.55 5.99 10.45
CA VAL A 161 -11.85 5.71 9.78
C VAL A 161 -12.05 6.63 8.59
N GLN A 162 -11.78 7.93 8.72
CA GLN A 162 -11.93 8.88 7.63
C GLN A 162 -11.08 8.53 6.40
N ILE A 163 -9.79 8.23 6.62
CA ILE A 163 -8.87 7.89 5.51
C ILE A 163 -9.29 6.59 4.85
N LEU A 164 -9.62 5.57 5.63
CA LEU A 164 -10.04 4.27 5.10
C LEU A 164 -11.35 4.37 4.31
N ASP A 165 -12.34 5.10 4.81
CA ASP A 165 -13.62 5.31 4.11
C ASP A 165 -13.40 5.99 2.75
N SER A 166 -12.58 7.06 2.70
CA SER A 166 -12.22 7.72 1.43
C SER A 166 -11.48 6.79 0.47
N VAL A 167 -10.53 5.98 0.97
CA VAL A 167 -9.82 4.99 0.15
C VAL A 167 -10.79 3.95 -0.42
N LEU A 168 -11.66 3.37 0.41
CA LEU A 168 -12.62 2.35 -0.02
C LEU A 168 -13.61 2.88 -1.05
N LYS A 169 -14.07 4.14 -0.92
CA LYS A 169 -14.90 4.81 -1.94
C LYS A 169 -14.18 4.88 -3.29
N VAL A 170 -12.92 5.31 -3.30
CA VAL A 170 -12.13 5.40 -4.54
C VAL A 170 -11.86 4.01 -5.12
N VAL A 171 -11.46 3.04 -4.30
CA VAL A 171 -11.24 1.63 -4.69
C VAL A 171 -12.48 1.06 -5.39
N LYS A 172 -13.65 1.23 -4.77
CA LYS A 172 -14.94 0.78 -5.32
C LYS A 172 -15.29 1.52 -6.62
N LYS A 173 -15.22 2.85 -6.63
CA LYS A 173 -15.54 3.71 -7.79
C LYS A 173 -14.68 3.38 -9.00
N ARG A 174 -13.38 3.11 -8.79
CA ARG A 174 -12.40 2.82 -9.87
C ARG A 174 -12.24 1.33 -10.15
N ASN A 175 -12.98 0.45 -9.46
CA ASN A 175 -12.85 -1.01 -9.56
C ASN A 175 -11.39 -1.48 -9.38
N MET A 176 -10.71 -0.95 -8.36
CA MET A 176 -9.32 -1.28 -8.02
C MET A 176 -9.27 -2.51 -7.13
N GLY A 177 -8.16 -3.28 -7.19
CA GLY A 177 -7.86 -4.26 -6.15
C GLY A 177 -7.35 -3.56 -4.89
N PHE A 178 -7.65 -4.14 -3.71
CA PHE A 178 -7.17 -3.60 -2.45
C PHE A 178 -6.75 -4.69 -1.48
N LEU A 179 -5.49 -4.61 -1.03
CA LEU A 179 -4.93 -5.44 0.03
C LEU A 179 -4.66 -4.55 1.25
N LEU A 180 -5.34 -4.84 2.35
CA LEU A 180 -5.09 -4.22 3.65
C LEU A 180 -4.23 -5.14 4.50
N VAL A 181 -3.06 -4.69 4.89
CA VAL A 181 -2.24 -5.36 5.92
C VAL A 181 -2.50 -4.67 7.25
N SER A 182 -2.99 -5.42 8.21
CA SER A 182 -3.27 -4.91 9.55
C SER A 182 -3.19 -6.02 10.59
N HIS A 183 -2.85 -5.66 11.82
CA HIS A 183 -3.01 -6.51 13.00
C HIS A 183 -4.26 -6.13 13.83
N ASP A 184 -4.98 -5.08 13.43
CA ASP A 184 -6.24 -4.65 14.03
C ASP A 184 -7.40 -5.53 13.54
N MET A 185 -7.73 -6.58 14.30
CA MET A 185 -8.76 -7.55 13.92
C MET A 185 -10.15 -6.92 13.77
N PRO A 186 -10.65 -6.07 14.70
CA PRO A 186 -11.91 -5.35 14.54
C PRO A 186 -12.00 -4.57 13.23
N LEU A 187 -10.93 -3.88 12.84
CA LEU A 187 -10.86 -3.16 11.57
C LEU A 187 -10.97 -4.12 10.37
N VAL A 188 -10.16 -5.18 10.36
CA VAL A 188 -10.16 -6.17 9.27
C VAL A 188 -11.53 -6.86 9.15
N GLU A 189 -12.18 -7.20 10.27
CA GLU A 189 -13.50 -7.81 10.27
C GLU A 189 -14.60 -6.91 9.71
N THR A 190 -14.43 -5.60 9.89
CA THR A 190 -15.42 -4.62 9.44
C THR A 190 -15.31 -4.33 7.95
N ILE A 191 -14.09 -4.31 7.38
CA ILE A 191 -13.90 -3.77 6.03
C ILE A 191 -13.43 -4.79 4.99
N CYS A 192 -12.91 -5.96 5.41
CA CYS A 192 -12.39 -6.95 4.46
C CYS A 192 -13.42 -8.03 4.15
N ASP A 193 -13.61 -8.31 2.85
CA ASP A 193 -14.47 -9.38 2.36
C ASP A 193 -13.82 -10.76 2.55
N GLU A 194 -12.47 -10.80 2.53
CA GLU A 194 -11.68 -12.01 2.66
C GLU A 194 -10.46 -11.78 3.54
N LYS A 195 -10.07 -12.81 4.30
CA LYS A 195 -8.92 -12.76 5.21
C LYS A 195 -7.93 -13.84 4.83
N ILE A 196 -6.66 -13.45 4.76
CA ILE A 196 -5.53 -14.34 4.54
C ILE A 196 -4.61 -14.24 5.75
N TYR A 197 -4.33 -15.36 6.40
CA TYR A 197 -3.37 -15.39 7.48
C TYR A 197 -1.97 -15.64 6.91
N PHE A 198 -1.05 -14.73 7.20
CA PHE A 198 0.30 -14.78 6.64
C PHE A 198 1.03 -16.08 6.96
N LYS A 199 0.83 -16.65 8.15
CA LYS A 199 1.40 -17.94 8.58
C LYS A 199 1.01 -19.11 7.65
N ASP A 200 -0.17 -19.02 7.02
CA ASP A 200 -0.68 -20.10 6.17
C ASP A 200 -0.05 -20.07 4.77
N ILE A 201 0.60 -18.94 4.41
CA ILE A 201 1.21 -18.75 3.10
C ILE A 201 2.72 -18.51 3.13
N SER A 202 3.31 -18.21 4.30
CA SER A 202 4.72 -17.76 4.40
C SER A 202 5.77 -18.85 4.12
N GLY A 203 5.40 -20.12 4.33
CA GLY A 203 6.27 -21.28 4.12
C GLY A 203 7.45 -21.40 5.10
N VAL A 204 7.47 -20.59 6.17
CA VAL A 204 8.51 -20.56 7.22
C VAL A 204 7.86 -20.64 8.58
#